data_e3a85fe3546399dfe0d8cc16b6567faf
#
_entry.id   e3a85fe3546399dfe0d8cc16b6567faf
#
_cell.length_a   1.000
_cell.length_b   1.000
_cell.length_c   1.000
_cell.angle_alpha   90.00
_cell.angle_beta   90.00
_cell.angle_gamma   90.00
#
_symmetry.space_group_name_H-M   'P 1'
#
loop_
_entity.id
_entity.type
_entity.pdbx_description
1 polymer ?
#
loop_
_entity_poly.entity_id
_entity_poly.type
_entity_poly.pdbx_seq_one_letter_code
_entity_poly.pdbx_strand_id
1 'polypeptide(L)' 'MPAAKDPDPVAAATGLSVIADTVEHQRDRVAGIAEPFLGTDREDVVTMVHEAERQLLLAVRALRRAIKTLDV' A
#
# COMPACT_ATOMS: atom_id res chain seq x y z
N MET A 1 -12.91 33.32 12.28
CA MET A 1 -12.62 32.01 11.70
C MET A 1 -11.12 31.87 11.44
N PRO A 2 -10.52 30.81 11.93
CA PRO A 2 -9.11 30.64 11.63
C PRO A 2 -8.91 30.45 10.13
N ALA A 3 -7.90 31.08 9.60
CA ALA A 3 -7.50 30.83 8.23
C ALA A 3 -7.14 29.36 8.09
N ALA A 4 -7.49 28.77 6.95
CA ALA A 4 -7.01 27.44 6.66
C ALA A 4 -5.49 27.45 6.73
N LYS A 5 -4.91 26.48 7.44
CA LYS A 5 -3.45 26.33 7.45
C LYS A 5 -2.97 25.98 6.05
N ASP A 6 -1.86 26.58 5.67
CA ASP A 6 -1.21 26.16 4.45
C ASP A 6 -0.81 24.69 4.56
N PRO A 7 -0.95 23.92 3.48
CA PRO A 7 -0.49 22.54 3.49
C PRO A 7 1.00 22.46 3.84
N ASP A 8 1.34 21.46 4.65
CA ASP A 8 2.73 21.18 4.98
C ASP A 8 3.22 19.99 4.14
N PRO A 9 3.98 20.23 3.07
CA PRO A 9 4.42 19.15 2.21
C PRO A 9 5.38 18.17 2.89
N VAL A 10 6.15 18.64 3.87
CA VAL A 10 7.04 17.72 4.61
C VAL A 10 6.23 16.75 5.46
N ALA A 11 5.24 17.27 6.19
CA ALA A 11 4.37 16.42 7.00
C ALA A 11 3.55 15.46 6.11
N ALA A 12 3.08 15.93 4.96
CA ALA A 12 2.38 15.09 4.02
C ALA A 12 3.26 13.96 3.48
N ALA A 13 4.50 14.28 3.10
CA ALA A 13 5.46 13.28 2.61
C ALA A 13 5.75 12.24 3.68
N THR A 14 5.95 12.66 4.92
CA THR A 14 6.19 11.76 6.04
C THR A 14 4.99 10.84 6.28
N GLY A 15 3.78 11.41 6.29
CA GLY A 15 2.55 10.63 6.45
C GLY A 15 2.35 9.61 5.35
N LEU A 16 2.54 10.01 4.10
CA LEU A 16 2.41 9.10 2.96
C LEU A 16 3.47 8.00 2.98
N SER A 17 4.69 8.32 3.39
CA SER A 17 5.78 7.35 3.49
C SER A 17 5.45 6.26 4.52
N VAL A 18 4.94 6.65 5.69
CA VAL A 18 4.52 5.71 6.72
C VAL A 18 3.39 4.81 6.21
N ILE A 19 2.41 5.38 5.52
CA ILE A 19 1.30 4.62 4.94
C ILE A 19 1.80 3.65 3.87
N ALA A 20 2.69 4.10 2.99
CA ALA A 20 3.25 3.24 1.95
C ALA A 20 3.98 2.04 2.55
N ASP A 21 4.79 2.27 3.58
CA ASP A 21 5.50 1.20 4.29
C ASP A 21 4.51 0.22 4.94
N THR A 22 3.44 0.74 5.54
CA THR A 22 2.40 -0.09 6.16
C THR A 22 1.69 -0.95 5.13
N VAL A 23 1.32 -0.38 3.99
CA VAL A 23 0.65 -1.12 2.90
C VAL A 23 1.57 -2.21 2.36
N GLU A 24 2.85 -1.90 2.17
CA GLU A 24 3.84 -2.87 1.70
C GLU A 24 3.98 -4.04 2.67
N HIS A 25 4.00 -3.75 3.97
CA HIS A 25 4.03 -4.78 5.00
C HIS A 25 2.77 -5.64 4.99
N GLN A 26 1.59 -5.04 4.83
CA GLN A 26 0.34 -5.78 4.73
C GLN A 26 0.28 -6.65 3.48
N ARG A 27 0.87 -6.19 2.38
CA ARG A 27 1.00 -6.99 1.17
C ARG A 27 1.75 -8.29 1.44
N ASP A 28 2.85 -8.23 2.18
CA ASP A 28 3.62 -9.41 2.55
C ASP A 28 2.81 -10.36 3.43
N ARG A 29 2.03 -9.82 4.35
CA ARG A 29 1.17 -10.62 5.23
C ARG A 29 0.05 -11.33 4.45
N VAL A 30 -0.53 -10.65 3.47
CA VAL A 30 -1.56 -11.24 2.61
C VAL A 30 -1.02 -12.44 1.85
N ALA A 31 0.19 -12.33 1.32
CA ALA A 31 0.87 -13.44 0.64
C ALA A 31 1.00 -14.66 1.54
N GLY A 32 1.40 -14.46 2.80
CA GLY A 32 1.53 -15.54 3.78
C GLY A 32 0.22 -16.24 4.11
N ILE A 33 -0.89 -15.50 4.07
CA ILE A 33 -2.23 -16.07 4.33
C ILE A 33 -2.64 -17.03 3.20
N ALA A 34 -2.27 -16.72 1.96
CA ALA A 34 -2.63 -17.54 0.81
C ALA A 34 -1.79 -18.81 0.67
N GLU A 35 -0.57 -18.80 1.16
CA GLU A 35 0.39 -19.88 0.97
C GLU A 35 -0.14 -21.28 1.34
N PRO A 36 -0.85 -21.49 2.48
CA PRO A 36 -1.39 -22.81 2.81
C PRO A 36 -2.40 -23.37 1.82
N PHE A 37 -2.97 -22.54 0.95
CA PHE A 37 -3.97 -22.97 -0.05
C PHE A 37 -3.33 -23.44 -1.36
N LEU A 38 -2.01 -23.24 -1.52
CA LEU A 38 -1.28 -23.73 -2.70
C LEU A 38 -1.39 -25.25 -2.77
N GLY A 39 -1.70 -25.76 -3.96
CA GLY A 39 -1.82 -27.20 -4.20
C GLY A 39 -3.06 -27.84 -3.62
N THR A 40 -4.00 -27.06 -3.12
CA THR A 40 -5.27 -27.55 -2.59
C THR A 40 -6.39 -27.34 -3.60
N ASP A 41 -7.60 -27.85 -3.31
CA ASP A 41 -8.79 -27.62 -4.13
C ASP A 41 -9.32 -26.17 -3.99
N ARG A 42 -8.69 -25.36 -3.13
CA ARG A 42 -9.03 -23.96 -2.94
C ARG A 42 -7.94 -23.03 -3.48
N GLU A 43 -7.33 -23.37 -4.60
CA GLU A 43 -6.39 -22.48 -5.28
C GLU A 43 -7.06 -21.21 -5.84
N ASP A 44 -8.38 -21.18 -5.92
CA ASP A 44 -9.12 -19.96 -6.20
C ASP A 44 -8.76 -18.84 -5.21
N VAL A 45 -8.55 -19.19 -3.95
CA VAL A 45 -8.10 -18.25 -2.92
C VAL A 45 -6.74 -17.65 -3.28
N VAL A 46 -5.80 -18.49 -3.74
CA VAL A 46 -4.46 -18.06 -4.13
C VAL A 46 -4.54 -17.05 -5.29
N THR A 47 -5.34 -17.36 -6.29
CA THR A 47 -5.53 -16.48 -7.46
C THR A 47 -6.06 -15.11 -7.05
N MET A 48 -7.08 -15.09 -6.19
CA MET A 48 -7.68 -13.84 -5.72
C MET A 48 -6.71 -13.04 -4.85
N VAL A 49 -5.92 -13.72 -4.02
CA VAL A 49 -4.93 -13.05 -3.18
C VAL A 49 -3.79 -12.48 -4.02
N HIS A 50 -3.34 -13.17 -5.07
CA HIS A 50 -2.34 -12.63 -6.00
C HIS A 50 -2.84 -11.34 -6.66
N GLU A 51 -4.11 -11.28 -7.01
CA GLU A 51 -4.70 -10.05 -7.55
C GLU A 51 -4.69 -8.94 -6.51
N ALA A 52 -5.04 -9.25 -5.27
CA ALA A 52 -4.99 -8.28 -4.17
C ALA A 52 -3.57 -7.76 -3.94
N GLU A 53 -2.57 -8.65 -3.95
CA GLU A 53 -1.16 -8.26 -3.82
C GLU A 53 -0.75 -7.29 -4.92
N ARG A 54 -1.18 -7.55 -6.15
CA ARG A 54 -0.88 -6.69 -7.28
C ARG A 54 -1.49 -5.29 -7.09
N GLN A 55 -2.74 -5.22 -6.63
CA GLN A 55 -3.40 -3.95 -6.36
C GLN A 55 -2.71 -3.19 -5.23
N LEU A 56 -2.29 -3.88 -4.17
CA LEU A 56 -1.55 -3.27 -3.07
C LEU A 56 -0.20 -2.72 -3.55
N LEU A 57 0.50 -3.44 -4.43
CA LEU A 57 1.75 -2.96 -5.01
C LEU A 57 1.54 -1.69 -5.83
N LEU A 58 0.47 -1.65 -6.63
CA LEU A 58 0.13 -0.45 -7.41
C LEU A 58 -0.19 0.72 -6.50
N ALA A 59 -0.87 0.47 -5.38
CA ALA A 59 -1.16 1.50 -4.39
C ALA A 59 0.13 2.05 -3.76
N VAL A 60 1.06 1.19 -3.39
CA VAL A 60 2.37 1.62 -2.86
C VAL A 60 3.10 2.50 -3.87
N ARG A 61 3.14 2.09 -5.13
CA ARG A 61 3.79 2.87 -6.18
C ARG A 61 3.14 4.24 -6.37
N ALA A 62 1.81 4.29 -6.31
CA ALA A 62 1.07 5.54 -6.42
C ALA A 62 1.39 6.48 -5.23
N LEU A 63 1.45 5.94 -4.02
CA LEU A 63 1.81 6.70 -2.84
C LEU A 63 3.23 7.27 -2.95
N ARG A 64 4.18 6.48 -3.45
CA ARG A 64 5.55 6.94 -3.61
C ARG A 64 5.68 8.00 -4.70
N ARG A 65 4.87 7.92 -5.77
CA ARG A 65 4.80 9.01 -6.77
C ARG A 65 4.24 10.28 -6.16
N ALA A 66 3.23 10.18 -5.31
CA ALA A 66 2.68 11.34 -4.63
C ALA A 66 3.73 12.02 -3.74
N ILE A 67 4.56 11.23 -3.05
CA ILE A 67 5.66 11.74 -2.24
C ILE A 67 6.63 12.52 -3.11
N LYS A 68 7.02 11.97 -4.26
CA LYS A 68 7.91 12.67 -5.20
C LYS A 68 7.30 13.96 -5.72
N THR A 69 6.00 13.96 -5.97
CA THR A 69 5.28 15.13 -6.46
C THR A 69 5.31 16.27 -5.45
N LEU A 70 5.40 15.97 -4.16
CA LEU A 70 5.53 16.99 -3.13
C LEU A 70 6.87 17.71 -3.16
N ASP A 71 7.88 17.12 -3.77
CA ASP A 71 9.20 17.73 -3.97
C ASP A 71 9.82 18.26 -2.68
N VAL A 72 9.90 17.40 -1.70
CA VAL A 72 10.50 17.71 -0.39
C VAL A 72 11.70 16.84 -0.10
#